data_0f1607916794172a2c14f355c834f896
#
_entry.id   0f1607916794172a2c14f355c834f896
#
_cell.length_a   1.000
_cell.length_b   1.000
_cell.length_c   1.000
_cell.angle_alpha   90.00
_cell.angle_beta   90.00
_cell.angle_gamma   90.00
#
_symmetry.space_group_name_H-M   'P 1'
#
loop_
_entity.id
_entity.type
_entity.pdbx_description
1 polymer ?
#
loop_
_entity_poly.entity_id
_entity_poly.type
_entity_poly.pdbx_seq_one_letter_code
_entity_poly.pdbx_strand_id
1 'polypeptide(L)'
;MKPCILPWINFSTNTFGRPRVCGYSGVKTPTKLKDSDISTEWNSEYFKEIRKDFLNGEWPENCKRCKYVESLDGISKRMDENGFWYDQYKHLIDQTADDGSVPYEPPHIDVRTGMICNLKCIHCGTGASSKWQEDKALLDKYPNTENYQINNKWIEQEHGFWNHLRNTWHQTKRYNFLGGESFANKRHNEFLKDLSETEYAKDVNLAYVSNGTLITEDRLEQLSKFKSVVLRLSVDALERAGEYFRFPIKWDVYVEQLRLIDKFIKGKPNFDVGVQWTCSNVSMFYLVETYDIIRKEFPNIKFLFCNHVEWPIHMSAQNLPKEIKDVILNKINNYKFKDRDLDSFPFYVNHMMEKDLWKEHGKTLMQYLDDLDAARNISWNYSFQEMELHKYDPR
;
A
#
# COMPACT_ATOMS: atom_id res chain seq x y z
N MET A 1 26.60 -13.84 -0.28
CA MET A 1 25.53 -12.84 -0.53
C MET A 1 25.32 -11.99 0.72
N LYS A 2 25.15 -10.65 0.62
CA LYS A 2 24.76 -9.83 1.78
C LYS A 2 23.34 -10.22 2.20
N PRO A 3 23.08 -10.63 3.47
CA PRO A 3 21.75 -11.06 3.88
C PRO A 3 20.73 -9.92 3.82
N CYS A 4 19.44 -10.24 3.70
CA CYS A 4 18.37 -9.25 3.92
C CYS A 4 18.33 -8.92 5.42
N ILE A 5 18.31 -7.65 5.78
CA ILE A 5 18.26 -7.24 7.19
C ILE A 5 16.88 -7.46 7.83
N LEU A 6 15.80 -7.51 7.03
CA LEU A 6 14.44 -7.57 7.54
C LEU A 6 14.14 -8.75 8.49
N PRO A 7 14.66 -9.98 8.30
CA PRO A 7 14.46 -11.08 9.27
C PRO A 7 14.94 -10.78 10.70
N TRP A 8 15.81 -9.81 10.87
CA TRP A 8 16.37 -9.39 12.16
C TRP A 8 15.73 -8.13 12.73
N ILE A 9 14.97 -7.40 11.94
CA ILE A 9 14.42 -6.12 12.40
C ILE A 9 12.92 -5.97 12.19
N ASN A 10 12.30 -6.72 11.29
CA ASN A 10 10.93 -6.44 10.85
C ASN A 10 9.99 -7.62 11.04
N PHE A 11 8.95 -7.38 11.80
CA PHE A 11 7.81 -8.27 11.92
C PHE A 11 6.63 -7.72 11.12
N SER A 12 6.20 -8.44 10.10
CA SER A 12 5.08 -8.01 9.25
C SER A 12 3.87 -8.94 9.39
N THR A 13 2.69 -8.44 9.07
CA THR A 13 1.47 -9.26 8.95
C THR A 13 0.83 -9.11 7.58
N ASN A 14 0.05 -10.10 7.15
CA ASN A 14 -0.91 -9.89 6.10
C ASN A 14 -2.25 -9.40 6.68
N THR A 15 -3.25 -9.11 5.84
CA THR A 15 -4.57 -8.63 6.25
C THR A 15 -5.35 -9.60 7.12
N PHE A 16 -4.93 -10.88 7.19
CA PHE A 16 -5.54 -11.94 8.01
C PHE A 16 -4.80 -12.16 9.33
N GLY A 17 -3.78 -11.34 9.65
CA GLY A 17 -2.98 -11.49 10.85
C GLY A 17 -1.98 -12.64 10.81
N ARG A 18 -1.61 -13.13 9.63
CA ARG A 18 -0.55 -14.14 9.51
C ARG A 18 0.81 -13.47 9.51
N PRO A 19 1.74 -13.91 10.38
CA PRO A 19 3.10 -13.41 10.44
C PRO A 19 3.88 -13.63 9.14
N ARG A 20 4.76 -12.69 8.82
CA ARG A 20 5.71 -12.77 7.72
C ARG A 20 6.87 -11.79 7.93
N VAL A 21 7.99 -12.03 7.27
CA VAL A 21 9.16 -11.15 7.36
C VAL A 21 8.91 -9.78 6.75
N CYS A 22 8.25 -9.73 5.61
CA CYS A 22 7.95 -8.47 4.91
C CYS A 22 6.73 -8.61 3.98
N GLY A 23 6.28 -7.51 3.40
CA GLY A 23 5.15 -7.50 2.47
C GLY A 23 5.33 -8.36 1.20
N TYR A 24 6.56 -8.71 0.85
CA TYR A 24 6.90 -9.49 -0.35
C TYR A 24 7.22 -10.96 -0.05
N SER A 25 7.44 -11.32 1.21
CA SER A 25 7.71 -12.71 1.57
C SER A 25 6.45 -13.57 1.48
N GLY A 26 6.61 -14.81 1.07
CA GLY A 26 5.55 -15.81 1.13
C GLY A 26 5.08 -16.04 2.58
N VAL A 27 3.82 -16.46 2.74
CA VAL A 27 3.25 -16.79 4.02
C VAL A 27 3.11 -18.31 4.09
N LYS A 28 4.01 -18.95 4.84
CA LYS A 28 3.95 -20.41 5.09
C LYS A 28 3.45 -20.77 6.49
N THR A 29 3.32 -19.79 7.38
CA THR A 29 2.84 -20.08 8.73
C THR A 29 1.32 -20.31 8.75
N PRO A 30 0.83 -21.39 9.33
CA PRO A 30 -0.59 -21.61 9.56
C PRO A 30 -1.13 -20.69 10.67
N THR A 31 -0.27 -20.21 11.55
CA THR A 31 -0.62 -19.43 12.75
C THR A 31 -1.17 -18.06 12.37
N LYS A 32 -2.11 -17.58 13.15
CA LYS A 32 -2.63 -16.22 13.09
C LYS A 32 -2.41 -15.55 14.44
N LEU A 33 -2.13 -14.26 14.45
CA LEU A 33 -1.93 -13.50 15.69
C LEU A 33 -3.16 -13.42 16.59
N LYS A 34 -4.34 -13.80 16.12
CA LYS A 34 -5.50 -14.00 17.00
C LYS A 34 -5.33 -15.18 17.97
N ASP A 35 -4.46 -16.12 17.64
CA ASP A 35 -4.21 -17.37 18.38
C ASP A 35 -2.78 -17.43 18.96
N SER A 36 -1.98 -16.38 18.78
CA SER A 36 -0.57 -16.27 19.19
C SER A 36 -0.18 -14.83 19.46
N ASP A 37 1.06 -14.57 19.81
CA ASP A 37 1.62 -13.22 20.02
C ASP A 37 2.88 -12.98 19.17
N ILE A 38 3.34 -11.73 19.12
CA ILE A 38 4.49 -11.35 18.31
C ILE A 38 5.78 -12.00 18.82
N SER A 39 6.02 -12.04 20.13
CA SER A 39 7.24 -12.63 20.72
C SER A 39 7.39 -14.08 20.34
N THR A 40 6.30 -14.87 20.47
CA THR A 40 6.26 -16.27 20.08
C THR A 40 6.52 -16.46 18.59
N GLU A 41 5.83 -15.67 17.76
CA GLU A 41 5.96 -15.79 16.30
C GLU A 41 7.30 -15.27 15.79
N TRP A 42 7.93 -14.28 16.44
CA TRP A 42 9.23 -13.72 16.08
C TRP A 42 10.37 -14.76 16.11
N ASN A 43 10.23 -15.76 16.98
CA ASN A 43 11.14 -16.91 17.06
C ASN A 43 10.48 -18.23 16.64
N SER A 44 9.40 -18.17 15.83
CA SER A 44 8.83 -19.37 15.21
C SER A 44 9.78 -20.00 14.19
N GLU A 45 9.57 -21.28 13.86
CA GLU A 45 10.40 -21.97 12.86
C GLU A 45 10.45 -21.22 11.53
N TYR A 46 9.35 -20.54 11.14
CA TYR A 46 9.32 -19.71 9.94
C TYR A 46 10.40 -18.62 9.92
N PHE A 47 10.57 -17.87 11.03
CA PHE A 47 11.59 -16.82 11.11
C PHE A 47 12.99 -17.38 11.30
N LYS A 48 13.12 -18.46 12.11
CA LYS A 48 14.40 -19.15 12.36
C LYS A 48 15.00 -19.71 11.08
N GLU A 49 14.21 -20.43 10.27
CA GLU A 49 14.64 -20.98 8.99
C GLU A 49 15.12 -19.88 8.04
N ILE A 50 14.37 -18.78 7.90
CA ILE A 50 14.75 -17.66 7.04
C ILE A 50 16.08 -17.03 7.48
N ARG A 51 16.30 -16.87 8.79
CA ARG A 51 17.59 -16.37 9.32
C ARG A 51 18.73 -17.30 9.03
N LYS A 52 18.55 -18.61 9.28
CA LYS A 52 19.56 -19.65 9.00
C LYS A 52 19.94 -19.71 7.52
N ASP A 53 18.95 -19.69 6.61
CA ASP A 53 19.20 -19.69 5.17
C ASP A 53 20.10 -18.52 4.77
N PHE A 54 19.76 -17.30 5.22
CA PHE A 54 20.57 -16.13 4.92
C PHE A 54 21.98 -16.16 5.54
N LEU A 55 22.14 -16.71 6.77
CA LEU A 55 23.44 -16.89 7.39
C LEU A 55 24.32 -17.89 6.63
N ASN A 56 23.70 -18.92 6.06
CA ASN A 56 24.38 -19.90 5.22
C ASN A 56 24.65 -19.40 3.78
N GLY A 57 24.27 -18.15 3.46
CA GLY A 57 24.43 -17.57 2.11
C GLY A 57 23.38 -18.06 1.11
N GLU A 58 22.31 -18.69 1.58
CA GLU A 58 21.24 -19.25 0.78
C GLU A 58 20.06 -18.29 0.64
N TRP A 59 19.25 -18.48 -0.42
CA TRP A 59 17.99 -17.76 -0.58
C TRP A 59 16.85 -18.51 0.07
N PRO A 60 16.17 -17.93 1.09
CA PRO A 60 14.99 -18.54 1.66
C PRO A 60 13.91 -18.79 0.62
N GLU A 61 13.20 -19.90 0.71
CA GLU A 61 12.09 -20.27 -0.17
C GLU A 61 11.02 -19.15 -0.26
N ASN A 62 10.80 -18.43 0.84
CA ASN A 62 9.81 -17.35 0.93
C ASN A 62 10.27 -16.03 0.29
N CYS A 63 11.54 -15.94 -0.17
CA CYS A 63 12.14 -14.72 -0.73
C CYS A 63 12.33 -14.75 -2.25
N LYS A 64 11.62 -15.65 -2.94
CA LYS A 64 11.73 -15.87 -4.41
C LYS A 64 11.55 -14.59 -5.24
N ARG A 65 10.67 -13.66 -4.81
CA ARG A 65 10.41 -12.43 -5.57
C ARG A 65 11.66 -11.54 -5.64
N CYS A 66 12.35 -11.32 -4.52
CA CYS A 66 13.60 -10.55 -4.52
C CYS A 66 14.70 -11.29 -5.30
N LYS A 67 14.84 -12.61 -5.12
CA LYS A 67 15.78 -13.46 -5.87
C LYS A 67 15.59 -13.29 -7.38
N TYR A 68 14.34 -13.35 -7.84
CA TYR A 68 14.01 -13.19 -9.26
C TYR A 68 14.36 -11.80 -9.78
N VAL A 69 13.99 -10.73 -9.07
CA VAL A 69 14.32 -9.36 -9.47
C VAL A 69 15.83 -9.17 -9.60
N GLU A 70 16.60 -9.66 -8.62
CA GLU A 70 18.06 -9.53 -8.62
C GLU A 70 18.73 -10.41 -9.70
N SER A 71 18.12 -11.54 -10.11
CA SER A 71 18.61 -12.34 -11.23
C SER A 71 18.47 -11.65 -12.59
N LEU A 72 17.69 -10.56 -12.66
CA LEU A 72 17.49 -9.70 -13.82
C LEU A 72 18.20 -8.35 -13.68
N ASP A 73 19.21 -8.26 -12.80
CA ASP A 73 19.93 -7.03 -12.46
C ASP A 73 19.02 -5.88 -11.95
N GLY A 74 17.83 -6.22 -11.47
CA GLY A 74 16.89 -5.25 -10.92
C GLY A 74 17.14 -4.94 -9.44
N ILE A 75 16.67 -3.78 -8.99
CA ILE A 75 16.70 -3.38 -7.58
C ILE A 75 15.55 -4.04 -6.84
N SER A 76 15.86 -4.97 -5.95
CA SER A 76 14.87 -5.68 -5.15
C SER A 76 14.53 -4.92 -3.87
N LYS A 77 13.37 -5.26 -3.26
CA LYS A 77 13.02 -4.75 -1.93
C LYS A 77 14.10 -5.05 -0.88
N ARG A 78 14.79 -6.18 -0.96
CA ARG A 78 15.93 -6.50 -0.08
C ARG A 78 17.05 -5.48 -0.22
N MET A 79 17.39 -5.10 -1.45
CA MET A 79 18.43 -4.10 -1.72
C MET A 79 18.05 -2.73 -1.16
N ASP A 80 16.80 -2.30 -1.41
CA ASP A 80 16.30 -1.04 -0.89
C ASP A 80 16.30 -1.00 0.64
N GLU A 81 15.74 -2.00 1.30
CA GLU A 81 15.67 -2.06 2.76
C GLU A 81 17.07 -2.18 3.39
N ASN A 82 17.97 -2.91 2.76
CA ASN A 82 19.36 -2.95 3.19
C ASN A 82 20.05 -1.58 3.04
N GLY A 83 19.72 -0.83 2.00
CA GLY A 83 20.22 0.54 1.80
C GLY A 83 19.83 1.47 2.96
N PHE A 84 18.61 1.31 3.48
CA PHE A 84 18.13 2.14 4.59
C PHE A 84 18.58 1.66 5.98
N TRP A 85 18.62 0.35 6.22
CA TRP A 85 18.66 -0.16 7.58
C TRP A 85 19.87 -1.02 7.92
N TYR A 86 20.58 -1.56 6.93
CA TYR A 86 21.62 -2.55 7.19
C TYR A 86 22.71 -2.05 8.11
N ASP A 87 23.27 -0.88 7.84
CA ASP A 87 24.38 -0.37 8.64
C ASP A 87 24.01 -0.03 10.07
N GLN A 88 22.76 0.37 10.29
CA GLN A 88 22.23 0.64 11.62
C GLN A 88 22.01 -0.64 12.44
N TYR A 89 21.58 -1.73 11.80
CA TYR A 89 21.09 -2.91 12.50
C TYR A 89 21.91 -4.19 12.26
N LYS A 90 22.96 -4.19 11.44
CA LYS A 90 23.75 -5.39 11.13
C LYS A 90 24.32 -6.09 12.37
N HIS A 91 24.57 -5.36 13.46
CA HIS A 91 25.03 -5.93 14.73
C HIS A 91 24.02 -6.87 15.40
N LEU A 92 22.75 -6.82 14.99
CA LEU A 92 21.73 -7.76 15.47
C LEU A 92 21.87 -9.14 14.84
N ILE A 93 22.50 -9.25 13.67
CA ILE A 93 22.75 -10.52 12.99
C ILE A 93 23.67 -11.41 13.86
N ASP A 94 24.67 -10.82 14.50
CA ASP A 94 25.64 -11.53 15.33
C ASP A 94 25.04 -12.08 16.65
N GLN A 95 23.80 -11.67 16.97
CA GLN A 95 23.07 -12.15 18.16
C GLN A 95 22.18 -13.37 17.86
N THR A 96 22.25 -13.91 16.64
CA THR A 96 21.45 -15.07 16.24
C THR A 96 22.05 -16.33 16.87
N ALA A 97 21.23 -17.09 17.61
CA ALA A 97 21.61 -18.39 18.14
C ALA A 97 21.71 -19.46 17.04
N ASP A 98 22.34 -20.60 17.34
CA ASP A 98 22.53 -21.70 16.38
C ASP A 98 21.21 -22.22 15.81
N ASP A 99 20.11 -22.16 16.58
CA ASP A 99 18.79 -22.56 16.14
C ASP A 99 18.08 -21.49 15.28
N GLY A 100 18.69 -20.31 15.08
CA GLY A 100 18.13 -19.18 14.34
C GLY A 100 17.26 -18.23 15.16
N SER A 101 17.14 -18.45 16.49
CA SER A 101 16.42 -17.52 17.38
C SER A 101 17.23 -16.27 17.69
N VAL A 102 16.55 -15.20 18.13
CA VAL A 102 17.17 -13.94 18.57
C VAL A 102 16.62 -13.53 19.93
N PRO A 103 17.45 -12.92 20.81
CA PRO A 103 17.07 -12.61 22.19
C PRO A 103 16.33 -11.30 22.40
N TYR A 104 15.82 -10.66 21.34
CA TYR A 104 15.19 -9.34 21.37
C TYR A 104 13.89 -9.31 20.57
N GLU A 105 13.02 -8.33 20.86
CA GLU A 105 11.79 -8.05 20.14
C GLU A 105 12.07 -7.29 18.83
N PRO A 106 11.22 -7.44 17.79
CA PRO A 106 11.42 -6.76 16.52
C PRO A 106 11.34 -5.23 16.67
N PRO A 107 12.38 -4.49 16.31
CA PRO A 107 12.36 -3.03 16.39
C PRO A 107 11.42 -2.36 15.36
N HIS A 108 11.04 -3.05 14.29
CA HIS A 108 10.11 -2.59 13.28
C HIS A 108 8.88 -3.50 13.21
N ILE A 109 7.70 -2.89 13.22
CA ILE A 109 6.41 -3.58 13.12
C ILE A 109 5.65 -3.06 11.90
N ASP A 110 5.44 -3.94 10.91
CA ASP A 110 4.69 -3.66 9.67
C ASP A 110 3.32 -4.34 9.73
N VAL A 111 2.30 -3.61 10.11
CA VAL A 111 0.97 -4.14 10.38
C VAL A 111 0.00 -3.86 9.25
N ARG A 112 -0.62 -4.92 8.74
CA ARG A 112 -1.83 -4.80 7.95
C ARG A 112 -3.03 -4.71 8.90
N THR A 113 -3.60 -3.52 9.04
CA THR A 113 -4.71 -3.25 9.98
C THR A 113 -6.05 -3.88 9.56
N GLY A 114 -5.98 -4.99 8.84
CA GLY A 114 -7.16 -5.72 8.36
C GLY A 114 -7.77 -5.08 7.11
N MET A 115 -9.08 -5.28 6.95
CA MET A 115 -9.82 -4.90 5.76
C MET A 115 -10.81 -3.75 6.01
N ILE A 116 -10.87 -3.18 7.23
CA ILE A 116 -11.76 -2.06 7.51
C ILE A 116 -11.36 -0.89 6.63
N CYS A 117 -12.30 -0.41 5.82
CA CYS A 117 -12.11 0.74 4.94
C CYS A 117 -13.45 1.45 4.75
N ASN A 118 -13.39 2.75 4.60
CA ASN A 118 -14.55 3.60 4.30
C ASN A 118 -14.77 3.80 2.79
N LEU A 119 -13.88 3.29 1.93
CA LEU A 119 -13.99 3.35 0.47
C LEU A 119 -14.08 1.96 -0.16
N LYS A 120 -14.63 1.88 -1.38
CA LYS A 120 -14.68 0.68 -2.23
C LYS A 120 -14.14 1.00 -3.63
N CYS A 121 -12.84 1.32 -3.68
CA CYS A 121 -12.13 1.68 -4.91
C CYS A 121 -12.25 0.57 -5.96
N ILE A 122 -12.34 0.94 -7.25
CA ILE A 122 -12.66 -0.01 -8.32
C ILE A 122 -11.58 -1.08 -8.57
N HIS A 123 -10.33 -0.82 -8.19
CA HIS A 123 -9.22 -1.79 -8.28
C HIS A 123 -9.01 -2.59 -6.99
N CYS A 124 -9.75 -2.27 -5.93
CA CYS A 124 -9.74 -3.04 -4.68
C CYS A 124 -10.74 -4.20 -4.72
N GLY A 125 -10.71 -5.02 -3.69
CA GLY A 125 -11.68 -6.09 -3.46
C GLY A 125 -11.87 -6.32 -1.96
N THR A 126 -12.58 -7.38 -1.59
CA THR A 126 -12.87 -7.73 -0.19
C THR A 126 -11.62 -7.97 0.65
N GLY A 127 -10.51 -8.39 0.03
CA GLY A 127 -9.23 -8.57 0.72
C GLY A 127 -8.57 -7.27 1.17
N ALA A 128 -9.02 -6.12 0.65
CA ALA A 128 -8.46 -4.80 0.94
C ALA A 128 -9.50 -3.80 1.48
N SER A 129 -10.79 -4.04 1.30
CA SER A 129 -11.84 -3.16 1.81
C SER A 129 -13.12 -3.91 2.18
N SER A 130 -13.52 -3.75 3.44
CA SER A 130 -14.81 -4.29 3.95
C SER A 130 -16.03 -3.64 3.28
N LYS A 131 -15.90 -2.44 2.74
CA LYS A 131 -16.96 -1.69 2.05
C LYS A 131 -17.45 -2.41 0.79
N TRP A 132 -16.62 -3.24 0.16
CA TRP A 132 -17.00 -4.04 -0.99
C TRP A 132 -18.09 -5.07 -0.70
N GLN A 133 -18.35 -5.39 0.57
CA GLN A 133 -19.49 -6.25 0.96
C GLN A 133 -20.86 -5.69 0.53
N GLU A 134 -20.96 -4.37 0.38
CA GLU A 134 -22.15 -3.70 -0.09
C GLU A 134 -22.47 -4.04 -1.56
N ASP A 135 -21.43 -4.41 -2.34
CA ASP A 135 -21.52 -4.74 -3.77
C ASP A 135 -21.37 -6.26 -3.98
N LYS A 136 -22.01 -7.08 -3.14
CA LYS A 136 -21.85 -8.55 -3.13
C LYS A 136 -22.09 -9.20 -4.51
N ALA A 137 -23.09 -8.76 -5.26
CA ALA A 137 -23.37 -9.29 -6.60
C ALA A 137 -22.20 -9.09 -7.58
N LEU A 138 -21.44 -7.99 -7.43
CA LEU A 138 -20.21 -7.75 -8.20
C LEU A 138 -19.08 -8.68 -7.78
N LEU A 139 -18.96 -8.96 -6.50
CA LEU A 139 -17.92 -9.86 -5.98
C LEU A 139 -18.12 -11.29 -6.46
N ASP A 140 -19.36 -11.74 -6.54
CA ASP A 140 -19.70 -13.07 -7.04
C ASP A 140 -19.42 -13.20 -8.55
N LYS A 141 -19.62 -12.11 -9.32
CA LYS A 141 -19.38 -12.06 -10.76
C LYS A 141 -17.90 -11.84 -11.13
N TYR A 142 -17.20 -11.02 -10.35
CA TYR A 142 -15.80 -10.68 -10.56
C TYR A 142 -14.99 -11.06 -9.30
N PRO A 143 -14.64 -12.34 -9.16
CA PRO A 143 -13.85 -12.78 -8.01
C PRO A 143 -12.49 -12.11 -8.05
N ASN A 144 -12.36 -11.02 -7.29
CA ASN A 144 -11.20 -10.14 -7.29
C ASN A 144 -10.18 -10.54 -6.21
N THR A 145 -10.10 -11.75 -5.87
CA THR A 145 -9.19 -12.43 -4.95
C THR A 145 -9.94 -13.63 -4.37
N GLU A 146 -9.20 -14.58 -3.83
CA GLU A 146 -9.73 -15.70 -3.05
C GLU A 146 -10.92 -15.24 -2.20
N ASN A 147 -11.99 -16.02 -2.14
CA ASN A 147 -13.17 -15.78 -1.30
C ASN A 147 -12.76 -15.59 0.16
N TYR A 148 -12.26 -14.40 0.46
CA TYR A 148 -11.84 -14.03 1.79
C TYR A 148 -13.08 -13.93 2.66
N GLN A 149 -13.16 -14.84 3.62
CA GLN A 149 -14.21 -14.79 4.63
C GLN A 149 -14.19 -13.41 5.26
N ILE A 150 -15.23 -12.66 4.98
CA ILE A 150 -15.48 -11.27 5.34
C ILE A 150 -15.44 -11.03 6.87
N ASN A 151 -15.49 -12.09 7.66
CA ASN A 151 -15.50 -12.06 9.12
C ASN A 151 -14.11 -12.01 9.78
N ASN A 152 -13.06 -11.65 9.04
CA ASN A 152 -11.73 -11.59 9.63
C ASN A 152 -11.47 -10.23 10.30
N LYS A 153 -12.06 -10.05 11.46
CA LYS A 153 -11.88 -8.88 12.33
C LYS A 153 -10.76 -9.08 13.36
N TRP A 154 -9.74 -9.87 13.05
CA TRP A 154 -8.70 -10.23 14.00
C TRP A 154 -8.12 -9.01 14.73
N ILE A 155 -7.96 -7.91 14.01
CA ILE A 155 -7.33 -6.69 14.54
C ILE A 155 -8.29 -5.81 15.35
N GLU A 156 -9.62 -6.00 15.21
CA GLU A 156 -10.63 -5.26 15.97
C GLU A 156 -10.86 -5.87 17.34
N GLN A 157 -10.54 -7.14 17.51
CA GLN A 157 -10.75 -7.85 18.79
C GLN A 157 -9.71 -7.41 19.81
N GLU A 158 -10.08 -7.36 21.07
CA GLU A 158 -9.14 -7.24 22.18
C GLU A 158 -8.43 -8.57 22.38
N HIS A 159 -7.27 -8.67 21.79
CA HIS A 159 -6.38 -9.83 21.91
C HIS A 159 -4.96 -9.37 22.25
N GLY A 160 -4.07 -10.32 22.51
CA GLY A 160 -2.69 -10.08 22.93
C GLY A 160 -1.88 -9.17 22.03
N PHE A 161 -2.25 -9.04 20.72
CA PHE A 161 -1.54 -8.21 19.76
C PHE A 161 -1.40 -6.74 20.19
N TRP A 162 -2.51 -6.04 20.47
CA TRP A 162 -2.46 -4.63 20.86
C TRP A 162 -1.82 -4.44 22.24
N ASN A 163 -2.02 -5.39 23.16
CA ASN A 163 -1.36 -5.38 24.45
C ASN A 163 0.14 -5.61 24.31
N HIS A 164 0.56 -6.52 23.44
CA HIS A 164 1.97 -6.71 23.12
C HIS A 164 2.60 -5.42 22.58
N LEU A 165 1.98 -4.73 21.62
CA LEU A 165 2.48 -3.46 21.10
C LEU A 165 2.63 -2.40 22.21
N ARG A 166 1.68 -2.32 23.17
CA ARG A 166 1.79 -1.40 24.32
C ARG A 166 2.93 -1.78 25.27
N ASN A 167 3.14 -3.06 25.50
CA ASN A 167 4.20 -3.53 26.39
C ASN A 167 5.61 -3.34 25.79
N THR A 168 5.72 -3.31 24.44
CA THR A 168 7.00 -3.27 23.71
C THR A 168 7.29 -1.93 23.03
N TRP A 169 6.41 -0.93 23.10
CA TRP A 169 6.61 0.35 22.40
C TRP A 169 7.90 1.10 22.80
N HIS A 170 8.42 0.88 24.02
CA HIS A 170 9.70 1.43 24.46
C HIS A 170 10.91 0.86 23.68
N GLN A 171 10.77 -0.31 23.08
CA GLN A 171 11.79 -0.98 22.24
C GLN A 171 11.54 -0.75 20.75
N THR A 172 10.29 -0.52 20.34
CA THR A 172 9.91 -0.37 18.94
C THR A 172 10.37 1.00 18.41
N LYS A 173 11.04 0.99 17.28
CA LYS A 173 11.58 2.17 16.60
C LYS A 173 10.76 2.61 15.39
N ARG A 174 9.93 1.70 14.86
CA ARG A 174 9.10 1.99 13.69
C ARG A 174 7.81 1.18 13.70
N TYR A 175 6.70 1.86 13.45
CA TYR A 175 5.44 1.23 13.05
C TYR A 175 5.11 1.63 11.62
N ASN A 176 4.76 0.65 10.79
CA ASN A 176 4.24 0.84 9.45
C ASN A 176 2.82 0.26 9.39
N PHE A 177 1.82 1.12 9.19
CA PHE A 177 0.42 0.73 9.17
C PHE A 177 -0.17 0.81 7.77
N LEU A 178 -0.65 -0.33 7.29
CA LEU A 178 -1.28 -0.51 5.99
C LEU A 178 -2.54 -1.37 6.14
N GLY A 179 -3.20 -1.68 5.03
CA GLY A 179 -4.38 -2.54 5.02
C GLY A 179 -5.54 -1.84 4.34
N GLY A 180 -6.75 -1.93 4.87
CA GLY A 180 -7.89 -1.18 4.39
C GLY A 180 -7.67 0.34 4.53
N GLU A 181 -8.19 0.92 5.61
CA GLU A 181 -7.85 2.29 6.05
C GLU A 181 -7.53 2.26 7.54
N SER A 182 -6.28 2.48 7.89
CA SER A 182 -5.83 2.37 9.28
C SER A 182 -6.56 3.33 10.21
N PHE A 183 -6.84 4.55 9.75
CA PHE A 183 -7.57 5.55 10.54
C PHE A 183 -9.06 5.27 10.70
N ALA A 184 -9.63 4.31 9.93
CA ALA A 184 -10.98 3.79 10.16
C ALA A 184 -11.03 2.71 11.26
N ASN A 185 -9.88 2.17 11.68
CA ASN A 185 -9.81 1.13 12.70
C ASN A 185 -9.77 1.73 14.10
N LYS A 186 -10.78 1.41 14.93
CA LYS A 186 -10.92 1.95 16.30
C LYS A 186 -9.72 1.59 17.18
N ARG A 187 -9.28 0.32 17.15
CA ARG A 187 -8.17 -0.15 18.01
C ARG A 187 -6.83 0.47 17.62
N HIS A 188 -6.59 0.64 16.33
CA HIS A 188 -5.44 1.40 15.86
C HIS A 188 -5.46 2.84 16.40
N ASN A 189 -6.61 3.51 16.32
CA ASN A 189 -6.74 4.90 16.80
C ASN A 189 -6.52 5.01 18.31
N GLU A 190 -7.02 4.06 19.09
CA GLU A 190 -6.78 3.96 20.54
C GLU A 190 -5.27 3.76 20.82
N PHE A 191 -4.64 2.80 20.16
CA PHE A 191 -3.18 2.56 20.27
C PHE A 191 -2.36 3.80 19.93
N LEU A 192 -2.67 4.45 18.81
CA LEU A 192 -1.96 5.65 18.37
C LEU A 192 -2.10 6.79 19.38
N LYS A 193 -3.32 6.95 19.96
CA LYS A 193 -3.55 7.93 21.03
C LYS A 193 -2.68 7.62 22.23
N ASP A 194 -2.76 6.40 22.76
CA ASP A 194 -1.99 5.98 23.93
C ASP A 194 -0.49 6.20 23.72
N LEU A 195 0.06 5.75 22.59
CA LEU A 195 1.48 5.91 22.25
C LEU A 195 1.88 7.39 22.14
N SER A 196 1.03 8.23 21.53
CA SER A 196 1.30 9.67 21.36
C SER A 196 1.35 10.45 22.68
N GLU A 197 0.85 9.89 23.77
CA GLU A 197 0.86 10.46 25.12
C GLU A 197 2.07 9.97 25.95
N THR A 198 2.88 9.04 25.42
CA THR A 198 4.08 8.55 26.08
C THR A 198 5.33 9.36 25.72
N GLU A 199 6.36 9.26 26.55
CA GLU A 199 7.67 9.82 26.24
C GLU A 199 8.38 9.13 25.05
N TYR A 200 7.94 7.92 24.67
CA TYR A 200 8.53 7.13 23.59
C TYR A 200 8.14 7.64 22.20
N ALA A 201 7.03 8.37 22.07
CA ALA A 201 6.55 8.88 20.78
C ALA A 201 7.66 9.61 19.98
N LYS A 202 8.44 10.45 20.65
CA LYS A 202 9.57 11.23 20.06
C LYS A 202 10.70 10.38 19.46
N ASP A 203 10.75 9.08 19.79
CA ASP A 203 11.78 8.14 19.30
C ASP A 203 11.25 7.18 18.23
N VAL A 204 9.93 7.20 17.97
CA VAL A 204 9.25 6.31 17.06
C VAL A 204 9.00 6.95 15.69
N ASN A 205 9.33 6.21 14.64
CA ASN A 205 8.99 6.55 13.26
C ASN A 205 7.67 5.90 12.87
N LEU A 206 6.75 6.69 12.32
CA LEU A 206 5.48 6.19 11.78
C LEU A 206 5.49 6.19 10.26
N ALA A 207 4.89 5.18 9.65
CA ALA A 207 4.64 5.14 8.23
C ALA A 207 3.20 4.66 7.96
N TYR A 208 2.51 5.35 7.07
CA TYR A 208 1.13 5.06 6.67
C TYR A 208 0.97 5.05 5.17
N VAL A 209 0.15 4.12 4.67
CA VAL A 209 -0.54 4.26 3.40
C VAL A 209 -2.01 4.44 3.73
N SER A 210 -2.59 5.57 3.35
CA SER A 210 -3.94 6.00 3.70
C SER A 210 -4.68 6.55 2.49
N ASN A 211 -5.99 6.40 2.46
CA ASN A 211 -6.81 7.10 1.47
C ASN A 211 -6.96 8.61 1.78
N GLY A 212 -6.48 9.07 2.92
CA GLY A 212 -6.42 10.47 3.33
C GLY A 212 -7.74 11.06 3.85
N THR A 213 -8.88 10.39 3.65
CA THR A 213 -10.21 10.96 3.93
C THR A 213 -10.54 11.14 5.41
N LEU A 214 -9.79 10.48 6.29
CA LEU A 214 -9.99 10.50 7.74
C LEU A 214 -8.88 11.24 8.51
N ILE A 215 -8.07 12.02 7.80
CA ILE A 215 -6.98 12.80 8.40
C ILE A 215 -7.50 14.18 8.78
N THR A 216 -7.74 14.41 10.04
CA THR A 216 -8.16 15.68 10.63
C THR A 216 -6.96 16.47 11.14
N GLU A 217 -7.14 17.76 11.45
CA GLU A 217 -6.12 18.59 12.10
C GLU A 217 -5.66 17.99 13.43
N ASP A 218 -6.59 17.54 14.26
CA ASP A 218 -6.27 16.85 15.52
C ASP A 218 -5.40 15.60 15.30
N ARG A 219 -5.66 14.87 14.20
CA ARG A 219 -4.86 13.71 13.82
C ARG A 219 -3.45 14.11 13.41
N LEU A 220 -3.32 15.17 12.64
CA LEU A 220 -2.01 15.71 12.25
C LEU A 220 -1.22 16.24 13.45
N GLU A 221 -1.89 16.92 14.41
CA GLU A 221 -1.26 17.34 15.67
C GLU A 221 -0.82 16.13 16.50
N GLN A 222 -1.64 15.09 16.59
CA GLN A 222 -1.25 13.84 17.24
C GLN A 222 -0.02 13.22 16.60
N LEU A 223 0.00 13.13 15.25
CA LEU A 223 1.13 12.58 14.49
C LEU A 223 2.40 13.44 14.65
N SER A 224 2.28 14.75 14.85
CA SER A 224 3.44 15.66 14.98
C SER A 224 4.32 15.36 16.21
N LYS A 225 3.80 14.62 17.20
CA LYS A 225 4.54 14.20 18.40
C LYS A 225 5.59 13.12 18.12
N PHE A 226 5.53 12.47 16.97
CA PHE A 226 6.43 11.38 16.61
C PHE A 226 7.72 11.87 15.96
N LYS A 227 8.80 11.06 16.08
CA LYS A 227 10.11 11.36 15.51
C LYS A 227 10.05 11.69 14.03
N SER A 228 9.36 10.86 13.27
CA SER A 228 9.06 11.09 11.86
C SER A 228 7.76 10.44 11.45
N VAL A 229 7.10 11.02 10.46
CA VAL A 229 5.84 10.55 9.90
C VAL A 229 5.95 10.49 8.39
N VAL A 230 5.95 9.29 7.86
CA VAL A 230 5.81 9.04 6.42
C VAL A 230 4.33 8.80 6.12
N LEU A 231 3.72 9.68 5.35
CA LEU A 231 2.30 9.56 4.99
C LEU A 231 2.16 9.48 3.47
N ARG A 232 1.70 8.35 2.98
CA ARG A 232 1.44 8.10 1.56
C ARG A 232 -0.06 8.15 1.31
N LEU A 233 -0.49 9.22 0.63
CA LEU A 233 -1.89 9.47 0.31
C LEU A 233 -2.24 8.80 -1.02
N SER A 234 -3.18 7.90 -0.99
CA SER A 234 -3.57 7.15 -2.18
C SER A 234 -4.45 8.00 -3.11
N VAL A 235 -3.90 8.48 -4.22
CA VAL A 235 -4.60 9.27 -5.26
C VAL A 235 -4.28 8.68 -6.62
N ASP A 236 -5.28 8.28 -7.39
CA ASP A 236 -5.10 7.65 -8.72
C ASP A 236 -5.57 8.55 -9.85
N ALA A 237 -6.57 9.37 -9.61
CA ALA A 237 -7.09 10.40 -10.50
C ALA A 237 -7.78 11.48 -9.66
N LEU A 238 -8.18 12.58 -10.28
CA LEU A 238 -8.78 13.73 -9.63
C LEU A 238 -10.21 13.95 -10.09
N GLU A 239 -10.91 14.86 -9.42
CA GLU A 239 -12.29 15.28 -9.76
C GLU A 239 -13.21 14.07 -9.94
N ARG A 240 -14.09 14.11 -10.95
CA ARG A 240 -15.07 13.05 -11.24
C ARG A 240 -14.42 11.68 -11.52
N ALA A 241 -13.25 11.66 -12.16
CA ALA A 241 -12.51 10.42 -12.38
C ALA A 241 -12.01 9.84 -11.05
N GLY A 242 -11.51 10.69 -10.16
CA GLY A 242 -11.13 10.30 -8.80
C GLY A 242 -12.30 9.83 -7.95
N GLU A 243 -13.47 10.48 -8.04
CA GLU A 243 -14.70 10.06 -7.35
C GLU A 243 -15.16 8.68 -7.79
N TYR A 244 -15.13 8.40 -9.09
CA TYR A 244 -15.48 7.08 -9.62
C TYR A 244 -14.48 6.02 -9.17
N PHE A 245 -13.20 6.34 -9.29
CA PHE A 245 -12.12 5.41 -8.98
C PHE A 245 -12.10 5.02 -7.49
N ARG A 246 -12.29 6.01 -6.61
CA ARG A 246 -12.22 5.85 -5.14
C ARG A 246 -13.58 6.01 -4.45
N PHE A 247 -14.62 5.47 -5.05
CA PHE A 247 -15.99 5.56 -4.54
C PHE A 247 -16.11 5.18 -3.05
N PRO A 248 -16.88 5.91 -2.23
CA PRO A 248 -17.76 7.06 -2.51
C PRO A 248 -17.14 8.43 -2.15
N ILE A 249 -15.87 8.63 -2.43
CA ILE A 249 -15.23 9.93 -2.17
C ILE A 249 -15.93 11.06 -2.92
N LYS A 250 -15.92 12.29 -2.35
CA LYS A 250 -16.37 13.51 -3.01
C LYS A 250 -15.18 14.42 -3.16
N TRP A 251 -14.93 14.86 -4.39
CA TRP A 251 -13.71 15.61 -4.72
C TRP A 251 -13.62 16.94 -4.00
N ASP A 252 -14.70 17.72 -3.95
CA ASP A 252 -14.77 18.99 -3.25
C ASP A 252 -14.41 18.87 -1.76
N VAL A 253 -14.84 17.81 -1.11
CA VAL A 253 -14.48 17.49 0.29
C VAL A 253 -13.02 17.01 0.38
N TYR A 254 -12.59 16.18 -0.55
CA TYR A 254 -11.26 15.59 -0.51
C TYR A 254 -10.15 16.60 -0.82
N VAL A 255 -10.40 17.54 -1.72
CA VAL A 255 -9.42 18.59 -2.03
C VAL A 255 -9.17 19.50 -0.83
N GLU A 256 -10.19 19.80 -0.03
CA GLU A 256 -10.00 20.54 1.23
C GLU A 256 -9.17 19.76 2.23
N GLN A 257 -9.31 18.43 2.26
CA GLN A 257 -8.47 17.55 3.07
C GLN A 257 -7.00 17.60 2.63
N LEU A 258 -6.74 17.58 1.33
CA LEU A 258 -5.38 17.72 0.81
C LEU A 258 -4.80 19.11 1.13
N ARG A 259 -5.60 20.20 1.03
CA ARG A 259 -5.21 21.57 1.42
C ARG A 259 -4.86 21.66 2.90
N LEU A 260 -5.67 21.05 3.76
CA LEU A 260 -5.38 20.97 5.19
C LEU A 260 -4.03 20.31 5.45
N ILE A 261 -3.79 19.15 4.85
CA ILE A 261 -2.53 18.39 5.02
C ILE A 261 -1.34 19.21 4.49
N ASP A 262 -1.44 19.76 3.26
CA ASP A 262 -0.37 20.54 2.65
C ASP A 262 0.02 21.75 3.49
N LYS A 263 -0.98 22.49 3.98
CA LYS A 263 -0.79 23.65 4.87
C LYS A 263 -0.14 23.24 6.19
N PHE A 264 -0.62 22.14 6.79
CA PHE A 264 -0.15 21.68 8.11
C PHE A 264 1.31 21.27 8.09
N ILE A 265 1.75 20.54 7.04
CA ILE A 265 3.12 20.00 6.96
C ILE A 265 4.17 21.04 6.56
N LYS A 266 3.74 22.21 6.10
CA LYS A 266 4.65 23.29 5.73
C LYS A 266 5.57 23.68 6.88
N GLY A 267 6.90 23.53 6.68
CA GLY A 267 7.90 23.82 7.69
C GLY A 267 8.03 22.79 8.81
N LYS A 268 7.40 21.62 8.69
CA LYS A 268 7.50 20.52 9.65
C LYS A 268 8.40 19.41 9.09
N PRO A 269 9.71 19.40 9.40
CA PRO A 269 10.69 18.49 8.79
C PRO A 269 10.50 17.03 9.19
N ASN A 270 9.73 16.75 10.24
CA ASN A 270 9.41 15.41 10.66
C ASN A 270 8.29 14.75 9.81
N PHE A 271 7.65 15.47 8.88
CA PHE A 271 6.67 14.93 7.96
C PHE A 271 7.27 14.71 6.56
N ASP A 272 7.14 13.50 6.05
CA ASP A 272 7.38 13.15 4.65
C ASP A 272 6.06 12.68 4.03
N VAL A 273 5.36 13.60 3.37
CA VAL A 273 4.05 13.34 2.78
C VAL A 273 4.13 13.32 1.26
N GLY A 274 3.49 12.31 0.68
CA GLY A 274 3.42 12.20 -0.77
C GLY A 274 2.14 11.51 -1.24
N VAL A 275 1.67 11.92 -2.41
CA VAL A 275 0.66 11.17 -3.16
C VAL A 275 1.30 9.89 -3.67
N GLN A 276 0.68 8.76 -3.34
CA GLN A 276 1.04 7.44 -3.85
C GLN A 276 0.06 7.07 -4.97
N TRP A 277 0.54 7.18 -6.19
CA TRP A 277 -0.22 6.91 -7.40
C TRP A 277 -0.01 5.45 -7.85
N THR A 278 -1.10 4.75 -8.19
CA THR A 278 -1.07 3.35 -8.63
C THR A 278 -1.38 3.25 -10.12
N CYS A 279 -0.49 2.64 -10.90
CA CYS A 279 -0.64 2.46 -12.33
C CYS A 279 -1.76 1.45 -12.65
N SER A 280 -2.85 1.95 -13.23
CA SER A 280 -3.95 1.17 -13.81
C SER A 280 -4.33 1.73 -15.18
N ASN A 281 -5.27 1.10 -15.88
CA ASN A 281 -5.76 1.61 -17.15
C ASN A 281 -6.34 3.04 -17.05
N VAL A 282 -7.20 3.29 -16.07
CA VAL A 282 -7.80 4.63 -15.89
C VAL A 282 -6.75 5.63 -15.37
N SER A 283 -5.98 5.27 -14.33
CA SER A 283 -5.03 6.21 -13.73
C SER A 283 -3.93 6.65 -14.71
N MET A 284 -3.48 5.78 -15.62
CA MET A 284 -2.52 6.13 -16.67
C MET A 284 -3.02 7.24 -17.58
N PHE A 285 -4.30 7.24 -17.93
CA PHE A 285 -4.86 8.27 -18.79
C PHE A 285 -4.87 9.66 -18.15
N TYR A 286 -5.11 9.71 -16.83
CA TYR A 286 -5.18 10.95 -16.03
C TYR A 286 -3.88 11.31 -15.32
N LEU A 287 -2.78 10.63 -15.61
CA LEU A 287 -1.51 10.81 -14.90
C LEU A 287 -0.99 12.24 -14.97
N VAL A 288 -0.93 12.82 -16.19
CA VAL A 288 -0.36 14.15 -16.43
C VAL A 288 -1.16 15.21 -15.69
N GLU A 289 -2.49 15.17 -15.80
CA GLU A 289 -3.41 16.09 -15.13
C GLU A 289 -3.32 15.94 -13.61
N THR A 290 -3.27 14.71 -13.11
CA THR A 290 -3.14 14.44 -11.67
C THR A 290 -1.80 14.96 -11.14
N TYR A 291 -0.72 14.71 -11.84
CA TYR A 291 0.60 15.23 -11.48
C TYR A 291 0.63 16.76 -11.45
N ASP A 292 0.13 17.41 -12.52
CA ASP A 292 0.16 18.86 -12.66
C ASP A 292 -0.62 19.55 -11.53
N ILE A 293 -1.83 19.10 -11.24
CA ILE A 293 -2.67 19.67 -10.17
C ILE A 293 -2.05 19.43 -8.79
N ILE A 294 -1.58 18.22 -8.50
CA ILE A 294 -0.95 17.93 -7.20
C ILE A 294 0.27 18.84 -7.00
N ARG A 295 1.12 18.98 -8.00
CA ARG A 295 2.33 19.81 -7.89
C ARG A 295 2.04 21.31 -7.80
N LYS A 296 0.95 21.77 -8.42
CA LYS A 296 0.56 23.18 -8.46
C LYS A 296 -0.19 23.62 -7.21
N GLU A 297 -1.17 22.80 -6.76
CA GLU A 297 -2.04 23.16 -5.65
C GLU A 297 -1.53 22.72 -4.28
N PHE A 298 -0.68 21.67 -4.22
CA PHE A 298 -0.17 21.09 -2.97
C PHE A 298 1.36 20.99 -2.98
N PRO A 299 2.07 22.13 -2.95
CA PRO A 299 3.53 22.19 -3.19
C PRO A 299 4.37 21.47 -2.11
N ASN A 300 3.82 21.23 -0.92
CA ASN A 300 4.50 20.52 0.15
C ASN A 300 4.28 19.00 0.10
N ILE A 301 3.34 18.53 -0.75
CA ILE A 301 3.06 17.11 -0.96
C ILE A 301 3.83 16.63 -2.19
N LYS A 302 4.66 15.58 -2.03
CA LYS A 302 5.40 14.95 -3.13
C LYS A 302 4.48 14.15 -4.03
N PHE A 303 4.87 13.91 -5.27
CA PHE A 303 4.22 12.92 -6.13
C PHE A 303 5.12 11.69 -6.25
N LEU A 304 4.57 10.52 -5.98
CA LEU A 304 5.31 9.26 -5.94
C LEU A 304 4.58 8.20 -6.76
N PHE A 305 5.34 7.42 -7.48
CA PHE A 305 4.81 6.21 -8.12
C PHE A 305 4.79 5.06 -7.12
N CYS A 306 3.75 4.22 -7.23
CA CYS A 306 3.64 3.01 -6.43
C CYS A 306 3.89 1.77 -7.30
N ASN A 307 2.95 0.86 -7.29
CA ASN A 307 2.96 -0.36 -8.07
C ASN A 307 2.02 -0.22 -9.27
N HIS A 308 2.12 -1.13 -10.23
CA HIS A 308 1.09 -1.35 -11.23
C HIS A 308 0.04 -2.35 -10.72
N VAL A 309 -1.17 -2.25 -11.25
CA VAL A 309 -2.26 -3.17 -10.97
C VAL A 309 -2.05 -4.44 -11.80
N GLU A 310 -1.60 -5.51 -11.15
CA GLU A 310 -1.51 -6.85 -11.74
C GLU A 310 -2.86 -7.58 -11.68
N TRP A 311 -3.61 -7.30 -10.62
CA TRP A 311 -4.91 -7.92 -10.37
C TRP A 311 -5.89 -6.92 -9.73
N PRO A 312 -7.16 -6.88 -10.20
CA PRO A 312 -7.74 -7.69 -11.27
C PRO A 312 -7.19 -7.29 -12.65
N ILE A 313 -6.96 -8.27 -13.52
CA ILE A 313 -6.27 -8.06 -14.79
C ILE A 313 -6.97 -7.10 -15.74
N HIS A 314 -8.31 -7.04 -15.69
CA HIS A 314 -9.08 -6.08 -16.49
C HIS A 314 -8.84 -4.62 -16.09
N MET A 315 -8.24 -4.36 -14.91
CA MET A 315 -7.82 -3.02 -14.45
C MET A 315 -6.35 -2.71 -14.76
N SER A 316 -5.59 -3.66 -15.33
CA SER A 316 -4.20 -3.43 -15.70
C SER A 316 -4.06 -2.32 -16.74
N ALA A 317 -3.00 -1.52 -16.65
CA ALA A 317 -2.64 -0.53 -17.67
C ALA A 317 -2.41 -1.14 -19.07
N GLN A 318 -2.06 -2.43 -19.14
CA GLN A 318 -1.92 -3.18 -20.39
C GLN A 318 -3.28 -3.40 -21.09
N ASN A 319 -4.40 -3.32 -20.35
CA ASN A 319 -5.75 -3.50 -20.84
C ASN A 319 -6.39 -2.18 -21.26
N LEU A 320 -5.86 -1.60 -22.32
CA LEU A 320 -6.36 -0.39 -23.00
C LEU A 320 -6.30 -0.56 -24.52
N PRO A 321 -7.24 0.04 -25.28
CA PRO A 321 -7.12 0.17 -26.73
C PRO A 321 -5.80 0.84 -27.13
N LYS A 322 -5.24 0.42 -28.25
CA LYS A 322 -3.97 0.98 -28.74
C LYS A 322 -4.06 2.50 -28.90
N GLU A 323 -5.16 2.98 -29.44
CA GLU A 323 -5.41 4.40 -29.67
C GLU A 323 -5.38 5.22 -28.37
N ILE A 324 -5.93 4.68 -27.28
CA ILE A 324 -5.86 5.32 -25.97
C ILE A 324 -4.43 5.29 -25.40
N LYS A 325 -3.70 4.19 -25.58
CA LYS A 325 -2.28 4.11 -25.21
C LYS A 325 -1.46 5.16 -25.97
N ASP A 326 -1.73 5.36 -27.26
CA ASP A 326 -1.06 6.36 -28.10
C ASP A 326 -1.37 7.79 -27.60
N VAL A 327 -2.62 8.08 -27.18
CA VAL A 327 -2.98 9.36 -26.55
C VAL A 327 -2.22 9.57 -25.23
N ILE A 328 -2.13 8.55 -24.39
CA ILE A 328 -1.37 8.60 -23.12
C ILE A 328 0.10 8.92 -23.40
N LEU A 329 0.73 8.20 -24.34
CA LEU A 329 2.12 8.45 -24.72
C LEU A 329 2.34 9.87 -25.22
N ASN A 330 1.43 10.39 -26.06
CA ASN A 330 1.49 11.76 -26.55
C ASN A 330 1.40 12.79 -25.42
N LYS A 331 0.46 12.62 -24.46
CA LYS A 331 0.36 13.47 -23.28
C LYS A 331 1.68 13.50 -22.51
N ILE A 332 2.24 12.33 -22.23
CA ILE A 332 3.46 12.15 -21.46
C ILE A 332 4.67 12.77 -22.14
N ASN A 333 4.87 12.51 -23.44
CA ASN A 333 6.01 13.00 -24.22
C ASN A 333 5.99 14.52 -24.39
N ASN A 334 4.81 15.15 -24.37
CA ASN A 334 4.66 16.59 -24.49
C ASN A 334 4.65 17.33 -23.14
N TYR A 335 4.66 16.60 -22.02
CA TYR A 335 4.68 17.20 -20.69
C TYR A 335 6.09 17.25 -20.11
N LYS A 336 6.44 18.39 -19.48
CA LYS A 336 7.75 18.54 -18.82
C LYS A 336 7.60 18.29 -17.33
N PHE A 337 7.80 17.05 -16.94
CA PHE A 337 7.90 16.67 -15.53
C PHE A 337 9.13 17.34 -14.89
N LYS A 338 9.00 17.78 -13.64
CA LYS A 338 10.06 18.56 -12.94
C LYS A 338 10.80 17.77 -11.87
N ASP A 339 10.26 16.65 -11.43
CA ASP A 339 10.76 15.93 -10.27
C ASP A 339 11.62 14.72 -10.67
N ARG A 340 12.72 14.52 -9.91
CA ARG A 340 13.57 13.33 -10.05
C ARG A 340 12.86 12.03 -9.65
N ASP A 341 11.77 12.13 -8.88
CA ASP A 341 10.95 10.96 -8.51
C ASP A 341 10.29 10.27 -9.71
N LEU A 342 10.47 10.84 -10.91
CA LEU A 342 10.01 10.28 -12.18
C LEU A 342 11.01 9.32 -12.84
N ASP A 343 12.14 9.02 -12.22
CA ASP A 343 13.12 8.06 -12.76
C ASP A 343 12.51 6.66 -12.95
N SER A 344 11.50 6.31 -12.16
CA SER A 344 10.73 5.06 -12.35
C SER A 344 9.64 5.13 -13.41
N PHE A 345 9.38 6.30 -13.98
CA PHE A 345 8.29 6.52 -14.93
C PHE A 345 8.40 5.70 -16.22
N PRO A 346 9.59 5.56 -16.87
CA PRO A 346 9.73 4.69 -18.02
C PRO A 346 9.28 3.25 -17.77
N PHE A 347 9.43 2.76 -16.54
CA PHE A 347 8.96 1.43 -16.15
C PHE A 347 7.44 1.28 -16.34
N TYR A 348 6.63 2.25 -15.90
CA TYR A 348 5.18 2.16 -16.02
C TYR A 348 4.68 2.31 -17.46
N VAL A 349 5.34 3.17 -18.24
CA VAL A 349 5.07 3.31 -19.68
C VAL A 349 5.41 2.02 -20.42
N ASN A 350 6.58 1.45 -20.16
CA ASN A 350 7.00 0.18 -20.75
C ASN A 350 6.03 -0.95 -20.35
N HIS A 351 5.64 -1.01 -19.09
CA HIS A 351 4.65 -1.97 -18.62
C HIS A 351 3.32 -1.83 -19.39
N MET A 352 2.78 -0.61 -19.56
CA MET A 352 1.54 -0.38 -20.30
C MET A 352 1.68 -0.87 -21.76
N MET A 353 2.84 -0.68 -22.38
CA MET A 353 3.08 -0.99 -23.79
C MET A 353 3.51 -2.44 -24.05
N GLU A 354 3.94 -3.17 -23.01
CA GLU A 354 4.52 -4.52 -23.14
C GLU A 354 3.55 -5.54 -23.74
N LYS A 355 2.24 -5.42 -23.41
CA LYS A 355 1.20 -6.35 -23.86
C LYS A 355 -0.04 -5.62 -24.36
N ASP A 356 -0.75 -6.26 -25.27
CA ASP A 356 -2.10 -5.88 -25.70
C ASP A 356 -3.12 -6.85 -25.08
N LEU A 357 -3.63 -6.49 -23.91
CA LEU A 357 -4.65 -7.27 -23.23
C LEU A 357 -6.09 -6.86 -23.60
N TRP A 358 -6.26 -5.82 -24.43
CA TRP A 358 -7.59 -5.31 -24.78
C TRP A 358 -8.47 -6.36 -25.50
N LYS A 359 -7.86 -7.13 -26.38
CA LYS A 359 -8.56 -8.19 -27.12
C LYS A 359 -9.13 -9.27 -26.21
N GLU A 360 -8.44 -9.57 -25.09
CA GLU A 360 -8.83 -10.64 -24.16
C GLU A 360 -9.72 -10.13 -23.01
N HIS A 361 -9.40 -8.94 -22.49
CA HIS A 361 -10.00 -8.43 -21.24
C HIS A 361 -10.78 -7.12 -21.42
N GLY A 362 -10.79 -6.50 -22.58
CA GLY A 362 -11.54 -5.28 -22.87
C GLY A 362 -13.05 -5.45 -22.63
N LYS A 363 -13.64 -6.55 -23.14
CA LYS A 363 -15.05 -6.88 -22.89
C LYS A 363 -15.35 -7.01 -21.39
N THR A 364 -14.45 -7.63 -20.64
CA THR A 364 -14.60 -7.77 -19.18
C THR A 364 -14.54 -6.41 -18.49
N LEU A 365 -13.63 -5.53 -18.89
CA LEU A 365 -13.56 -4.17 -18.35
C LEU A 365 -14.87 -3.41 -18.60
N MET A 366 -15.34 -3.37 -19.84
CA MET A 366 -16.55 -2.62 -20.18
C MET A 366 -17.77 -3.13 -19.40
N GLN A 367 -17.93 -4.46 -19.31
CA GLN A 367 -19.00 -5.05 -18.50
C GLN A 367 -18.85 -4.75 -17.00
N TYR A 368 -17.62 -4.76 -16.49
CA TYR A 368 -17.33 -4.42 -15.09
C TYR A 368 -17.70 -2.96 -14.77
N LEU A 369 -17.40 -2.04 -15.67
CA LEU A 369 -17.76 -0.62 -15.52
C LEU A 369 -19.28 -0.43 -15.53
N ASP A 370 -20.02 -1.08 -16.45
CA ASP A 370 -21.49 -1.00 -16.49
C ASP A 370 -22.12 -1.59 -15.23
N ASP A 371 -21.60 -2.70 -14.73
CA ASP A 371 -22.09 -3.33 -13.50
C ASP A 371 -21.81 -2.45 -12.27
N LEU A 372 -20.68 -1.74 -12.24
CA LEU A 372 -20.38 -0.75 -11.20
C LEU A 372 -21.35 0.43 -11.26
N ASP A 373 -21.65 0.94 -12.47
CA ASP A 373 -22.61 2.02 -12.67
C ASP A 373 -23.99 1.63 -12.12
N ALA A 374 -24.46 0.43 -12.47
CA ALA A 374 -25.73 -0.10 -12.01
C ALA A 374 -25.77 -0.28 -10.47
N ALA A 375 -24.70 -0.82 -9.88
CA ALA A 375 -24.64 -1.09 -8.45
C ALA A 375 -24.50 0.17 -7.59
N ARG A 376 -23.88 1.23 -8.13
CA ARG A 376 -23.50 2.43 -7.38
C ARG A 376 -24.27 3.70 -7.81
N ASN A 377 -25.12 3.58 -8.80
CA ASN A 377 -25.85 4.70 -9.43
C ASN A 377 -24.91 5.84 -9.84
N ILE A 378 -23.86 5.50 -10.59
CA ILE A 378 -22.84 6.40 -11.13
C ILE A 378 -22.70 6.17 -12.64
N SER A 379 -21.84 6.89 -13.33
CA SER A 379 -21.60 6.72 -14.76
C SER A 379 -20.11 6.79 -15.08
N TRP A 380 -19.54 5.67 -15.55
CA TRP A 380 -18.16 5.63 -16.01
C TRP A 380 -17.97 6.49 -17.28
N ASN A 381 -18.94 6.49 -18.19
CA ASN A 381 -18.84 7.26 -19.42
C ASN A 381 -18.83 8.79 -19.16
N TYR A 382 -19.53 9.24 -18.10
CA TYR A 382 -19.44 10.62 -17.63
C TYR A 382 -18.12 10.86 -16.89
N SER A 383 -17.72 9.96 -16.02
CA SER A 383 -16.55 10.10 -15.15
C SER A 383 -15.22 10.06 -15.93
N PHE A 384 -15.19 9.30 -17.03
CA PHE A 384 -14.04 9.10 -17.89
C PHE A 384 -14.27 9.59 -19.32
N GLN A 385 -15.10 10.63 -19.50
CA GLN A 385 -15.53 11.07 -20.84
C GLN A 385 -14.34 11.46 -21.73
N GLU A 386 -13.23 11.96 -21.17
CA GLU A 386 -12.04 12.34 -21.92
C GLU A 386 -11.32 11.16 -22.53
N MET A 387 -11.49 9.95 -21.95
CA MET A 387 -10.94 8.72 -22.53
C MET A 387 -11.67 8.29 -23.80
N GLU A 388 -12.92 8.72 -23.98
CA GLU A 388 -13.80 8.28 -25.08
C GLU A 388 -13.85 6.73 -25.23
N LEU A 389 -13.69 6.02 -24.10
CA LEU A 389 -13.54 4.56 -24.05
C LEU A 389 -14.72 3.82 -24.72
N HIS A 390 -15.92 4.41 -24.71
CA HIS A 390 -17.12 3.87 -25.37
C HIS A 390 -16.95 3.66 -26.90
N LYS A 391 -16.04 4.41 -27.56
CA LYS A 391 -15.75 4.24 -28.99
C LYS A 391 -15.04 2.93 -29.32
N TYR A 392 -14.43 2.32 -28.32
CA TYR A 392 -13.61 1.11 -28.47
C TYR A 392 -14.26 -0.12 -27.81
N ASP A 393 -15.53 -0.01 -27.40
CA ASP A 393 -16.26 -1.12 -26.74
C ASP A 393 -16.28 -2.37 -27.64
N PRO A 394 -15.68 -3.47 -27.20
CA PRO A 394 -15.56 -4.67 -28.04
C PRO A 394 -16.77 -5.61 -27.95
N ARG A 395 -17.86 -5.17 -27.33
CA ARG A 395 -19.09 -5.96 -27.13
C ARG A 395 -20.05 -5.90 -28.32
#